data_4307fb3fd3382fa78574bb2285406fff
#
_entry.id   4307fb3fd3382fa78574bb2285406fff
#
_cell.length_a   1.000
_cell.length_b   1.000
_cell.length_c   1.000
_cell.angle_alpha   90.00
_cell.angle_beta   90.00
_cell.angle_gamma   90.00
#
_symmetry.space_group_name_H-M   'P 1'
#
loop_
_entity.id
_entity.type
_entity.pdbx_description
1 polymer ?
#
loop_
_entity_poly.entity_id
_entity_poly.type
_entity_poly.pdbx_seq_one_letter_code
_entity_poly.pdbx_strand_id
1 'polypeptide(L)'
;MATSDGAPVERYVHGYEDWTREWMARRTASGELGFLLPHLVSGMAILDCGCGPGSITIGLAEIVAPGQVVGLDIEPRQLEAAKRLASERAVSNIRFEQGSVYELPFPGATFDVAVAHFVLEHVSDPLRALREIRRVLRPGGLAAIKDPYYPAFTFRPETTELRRFGELAGMVRRHNGASDTYAVNLRAVLLEAGFERTEAQAGFENLAGNDEAARVLPMMLQNQVREPAFRETVLEQGWATEAELDAIAAAAPELARREDLFGFVVFVTALGWVAK
;
A
#
# COMPACT_ATOMS: atom_id res chain seq x y z
N MET A 1 10.38 -12.24 -16.23
CA MET A 1 11.82 -12.20 -16.60
C MET A 1 12.61 -11.93 -15.36
N ALA A 2 13.64 -12.70 -15.03
CA ALA A 2 14.52 -12.42 -13.89
C ALA A 2 15.37 -11.18 -14.21
N THR A 3 15.60 -10.33 -13.20
CA THR A 3 16.60 -9.27 -13.28
C THR A 3 18.00 -9.89 -13.39
N SER A 4 19.01 -9.15 -13.87
CA SER A 4 20.40 -9.62 -14.04
C SER A 4 21.05 -10.22 -12.80
N ASP A 5 20.46 -10.03 -11.61
CA ASP A 5 20.94 -10.50 -10.32
C ASP A 5 20.15 -11.68 -9.75
N GLY A 6 19.22 -12.28 -10.53
CA GLY A 6 18.46 -13.46 -10.08
C GLY A 6 17.40 -13.19 -9.00
N ALA A 7 17.14 -11.92 -8.66
CA ALA A 7 16.04 -11.56 -7.75
C ALA A 7 14.69 -11.82 -8.43
N PRO A 8 13.68 -12.34 -7.72
CA PRO A 8 12.34 -12.49 -8.28
C PRO A 8 11.82 -11.12 -8.72
N VAL A 9 11.20 -11.08 -9.89
CA VAL A 9 10.50 -9.86 -10.35
C VAL A 9 9.29 -9.69 -9.45
N GLU A 10 9.33 -8.69 -8.58
CA GLU A 10 8.21 -8.34 -7.73
C GLU A 10 7.05 -7.87 -8.63
N ARG A 11 5.92 -8.57 -8.53
CA ARG A 11 4.69 -8.20 -9.24
C ARG A 11 3.70 -7.64 -8.25
N TYR A 12 3.20 -6.45 -8.52
CA TYR A 12 2.14 -5.85 -7.72
C TYR A 12 0.86 -6.69 -7.81
N VAL A 13 0.37 -7.19 -6.68
CA VAL A 13 -0.72 -8.18 -6.60
C VAL A 13 -2.05 -7.62 -7.12
N HIS A 14 -2.30 -6.32 -6.94
CA HIS A 14 -3.56 -5.68 -7.33
C HIS A 14 -3.58 -5.18 -8.78
N GLY A 15 -2.47 -5.33 -9.52
CA GLY A 15 -2.32 -4.81 -10.87
C GLY A 15 -2.37 -3.28 -10.96
N TYR A 16 -2.35 -2.76 -12.19
CA TYR A 16 -2.30 -1.32 -12.47
C TYR A 16 -3.48 -0.86 -13.34
N GLU A 17 -4.58 -1.61 -13.30
CA GLU A 17 -5.79 -1.30 -14.07
C GLU A 17 -6.49 -0.03 -13.55
N ASP A 18 -7.38 0.53 -14.36
CA ASP A 18 -8.05 1.81 -14.07
C ASP A 18 -8.81 1.78 -12.73
N TRP A 19 -9.47 0.67 -12.43
CA TRP A 19 -10.20 0.52 -11.17
C TRP A 19 -9.32 0.62 -9.92
N THR A 20 -8.10 0.06 -9.98
CA THR A 20 -7.12 0.14 -8.89
C THR A 20 -6.72 1.59 -8.66
N ARG A 21 -6.44 2.34 -9.75
CA ARG A 21 -6.08 3.76 -9.68
C ARG A 21 -7.22 4.61 -9.12
N GLU A 22 -8.45 4.39 -9.59
CA GLU A 22 -9.64 5.10 -9.10
C GLU A 22 -9.88 4.85 -7.61
N TRP A 23 -9.71 3.61 -7.17
CA TRP A 23 -9.83 3.25 -5.76
C TRP A 23 -8.73 3.91 -4.92
N MET A 24 -7.48 3.86 -5.35
CA MET A 24 -6.35 4.50 -4.67
C MET A 24 -6.50 6.03 -4.64
N ALA A 25 -7.03 6.64 -5.70
CA ALA A 25 -7.24 8.09 -5.78
C ALA A 25 -8.27 8.65 -4.79
N ARG A 26 -9.10 7.81 -4.18
CA ARG A 26 -10.05 8.20 -3.12
C ARG A 26 -9.39 8.37 -1.76
N ARG A 27 -8.19 7.83 -1.57
CA ARG A 27 -7.45 7.94 -0.31
C ARG A 27 -7.00 9.38 -0.09
N THR A 28 -6.98 9.81 1.16
CA THR A 28 -6.51 11.13 1.55
C THR A 28 -5.43 11.02 2.62
N ALA A 29 -4.53 12.00 2.69
CA ALA A 29 -3.53 12.03 3.75
C ALA A 29 -4.16 12.04 5.15
N SER A 30 -5.26 12.76 5.35
CA SER A 30 -5.97 12.81 6.63
C SER A 30 -6.65 11.50 7.00
N GLY A 31 -7.21 10.77 6.04
CA GLY A 31 -7.85 9.48 6.27
C GLY A 31 -6.85 8.36 6.56
N GLU A 32 -5.76 8.33 5.78
CA GLU A 32 -4.81 7.22 5.82
C GLU A 32 -3.66 7.40 6.82
N LEU A 33 -3.23 8.64 7.04
CA LEU A 33 -2.03 8.97 7.81
C LEU A 33 -2.33 9.76 9.09
N GLY A 34 -3.52 9.61 9.66
CA GLY A 34 -3.93 10.29 10.90
C GLY A 34 -2.92 10.11 12.05
N PHE A 35 -2.22 8.97 12.11
CA PHE A 35 -1.17 8.70 13.09
C PHE A 35 0.11 9.52 12.87
N LEU A 36 0.37 9.98 11.65
CA LEU A 36 1.52 10.81 11.28
C LEU A 36 1.24 12.30 11.43
N LEU A 37 0.00 12.75 11.17
CA LEU A 37 -0.33 14.18 11.11
C LEU A 37 0.15 15.02 12.31
N PRO A 38 0.09 14.53 13.57
CA PRO A 38 0.58 15.29 14.73
C PRO A 38 2.08 15.59 14.71
N HIS A 39 2.84 14.92 13.85
CA HIS A 39 4.29 15.08 13.71
C HIS A 39 4.68 15.95 12.52
N LEU A 40 3.73 16.37 11.70
CA LEU A 40 3.98 17.21 10.54
C LEU A 40 3.92 18.69 10.90
N VAL A 41 4.90 19.44 10.39
CA VAL A 41 4.91 20.89 10.50
C VAL A 41 5.21 21.53 9.13
N SER A 42 4.72 22.75 8.94
CA SER A 42 5.00 23.54 7.73
C SER A 42 6.49 23.66 7.48
N GLY A 43 6.90 23.52 6.22
CA GLY A 43 8.30 23.61 5.80
C GLY A 43 9.06 22.29 5.76
N MET A 44 8.51 21.18 6.24
CA MET A 44 9.14 19.86 6.20
C MET A 44 9.34 19.36 4.77
N ALA A 45 10.45 18.63 4.55
CA ALA A 45 10.72 17.86 3.34
C ALA A 45 10.25 16.42 3.54
N ILE A 46 9.32 15.94 2.69
CA ILE A 46 8.73 14.60 2.81
C ILE A 46 9.04 13.76 1.56
N LEU A 47 9.36 12.48 1.78
CA LEU A 47 9.38 11.44 0.76
C LEU A 47 8.19 10.52 0.94
N ASP A 48 7.40 10.31 -0.11
CA ASP A 48 6.32 9.31 -0.17
C ASP A 48 6.77 8.15 -1.07
N CYS A 49 7.15 7.04 -0.46
CA CYS A 49 7.62 5.84 -1.12
C CYS A 49 6.42 5.01 -1.60
N GLY A 50 6.35 4.69 -2.89
CA GLY A 50 5.19 4.01 -3.47
C GLY A 50 3.96 4.92 -3.51
N CYS A 51 4.13 6.14 -4.02
CA CYS A 51 3.12 7.19 -3.98
C CYS A 51 1.85 6.88 -4.81
N GLY A 52 1.90 5.86 -5.70
CA GLY A 52 0.79 5.51 -6.57
C GLY A 52 0.28 6.72 -7.39
N PRO A 53 -1.05 6.92 -7.50
CA PRO A 53 -1.64 8.04 -8.25
C PRO A 53 -1.53 9.40 -7.53
N GLY A 54 -0.81 9.49 -6.39
CA GLY A 54 -0.40 10.73 -5.76
C GLY A 54 -1.44 11.40 -4.85
N SER A 55 -2.59 10.79 -4.59
CA SER A 55 -3.66 11.43 -3.80
C SER A 55 -3.23 11.73 -2.35
N ILE A 56 -2.51 10.81 -1.71
CA ILE A 56 -1.93 10.99 -0.37
C ILE A 56 -0.78 12.00 -0.44
N THR A 57 0.11 11.86 -1.42
CA THR A 57 1.28 12.74 -1.62
C THR A 57 0.87 14.20 -1.76
N ILE A 58 -0.20 14.48 -2.51
CA ILE A 58 -0.76 15.82 -2.69
C ILE A 58 -1.27 16.37 -1.36
N GLY A 59 -2.03 15.57 -0.59
CA GLY A 59 -2.48 15.99 0.73
C GLY A 59 -1.34 16.27 1.71
N LEU A 60 -0.23 15.51 1.64
CA LEU A 60 0.98 15.80 2.40
C LEU A 60 1.61 17.13 1.97
N ALA A 61 1.67 17.42 0.67
CA ALA A 61 2.21 18.67 0.14
C ALA A 61 1.40 19.90 0.59
N GLU A 62 0.07 19.78 0.62
CA GLU A 62 -0.83 20.82 1.16
C GLU A 62 -0.57 21.08 2.65
N ILE A 63 -0.39 20.01 3.45
CA ILE A 63 -0.16 20.10 4.90
C ILE A 63 1.17 20.77 5.24
N VAL A 64 2.25 20.43 4.53
CA VAL A 64 3.59 20.93 4.86
C VAL A 64 4.00 22.18 4.10
N ALA A 65 3.14 22.74 3.25
CA ALA A 65 3.47 23.94 2.49
C ALA A 65 4.10 25.05 3.36
N PRO A 66 5.18 25.72 2.92
CA PRO A 66 5.88 25.63 1.62
C PRO A 66 6.92 24.50 1.52
N GLY A 67 6.95 23.55 2.46
CA GLY A 67 7.84 22.38 2.43
C GLY A 67 7.65 21.55 1.15
N GLN A 68 8.70 20.83 0.76
CA GLN A 68 8.72 20.07 -0.50
C GLN A 68 8.36 18.62 -0.28
N VAL A 69 7.52 18.07 -1.15
CA VAL A 69 7.18 16.65 -1.12
C VAL A 69 7.64 15.97 -2.41
N VAL A 70 8.24 14.79 -2.26
CA VAL A 70 8.64 13.93 -3.38
C VAL A 70 7.82 12.67 -3.32
N GLY A 71 7.05 12.37 -4.36
CA GLY A 71 6.44 11.07 -4.56
C GLY A 71 7.35 10.18 -5.40
N LEU A 72 7.63 8.97 -4.94
CA LEU A 72 8.42 7.99 -5.67
C LEU A 72 7.57 6.75 -5.93
N ASP A 73 7.58 6.26 -7.17
CA ASP A 73 6.93 5.00 -7.52
C ASP A 73 7.74 4.27 -8.60
N ILE A 74 7.64 2.97 -8.65
CA ILE A 74 8.30 2.15 -9.66
C ILE A 74 7.54 2.16 -10.99
N GLU A 75 6.21 2.38 -10.96
CA GLU A 75 5.32 2.29 -12.11
C GLU A 75 5.12 3.67 -12.77
N PRO A 76 5.62 3.87 -14.02
CA PRO A 76 5.51 5.16 -14.70
C PRO A 76 4.07 5.66 -14.87
N ARG A 77 3.10 4.76 -15.10
CA ARG A 77 1.69 5.12 -15.30
C ARG A 77 1.06 5.73 -14.04
N GLN A 78 1.50 5.29 -12.86
CA GLN A 78 1.09 5.89 -11.59
C GLN A 78 1.61 7.32 -11.48
N LEU A 79 2.88 7.54 -11.82
CA LEU A 79 3.50 8.87 -11.79
C LEU A 79 2.86 9.85 -12.78
N GLU A 80 2.43 9.37 -13.95
CA GLU A 80 1.69 10.19 -14.91
C GLU A 80 0.32 10.61 -14.35
N ALA A 81 -0.39 9.70 -13.68
CA ALA A 81 -1.64 10.01 -13.01
C ALA A 81 -1.43 11.00 -11.86
N ALA A 82 -0.39 10.81 -11.05
CA ALA A 82 -0.03 11.69 -9.95
C ALA A 82 0.31 13.11 -10.42
N LYS A 83 1.08 13.25 -11.49
CA LYS A 83 1.41 14.56 -12.11
C LYS A 83 0.17 15.29 -12.61
N ARG A 84 -0.75 14.57 -13.27
CA ARG A 84 -2.04 15.15 -13.71
C ARG A 84 -2.85 15.66 -12.53
N LEU A 85 -3.02 14.82 -11.51
CA LEU A 85 -3.79 15.16 -10.32
C LEU A 85 -3.20 16.36 -9.57
N ALA A 86 -1.87 16.46 -9.44
CA ALA A 86 -1.19 17.59 -8.83
C ALA A 86 -1.42 18.89 -9.63
N SER A 87 -1.38 18.81 -10.97
CA SER A 87 -1.67 19.93 -11.84
C SER A 87 -3.12 20.41 -11.72
N GLU A 88 -4.08 19.49 -11.70
CA GLU A 88 -5.52 19.78 -11.54
C GLU A 88 -5.81 20.45 -10.20
N ARG A 89 -5.07 20.10 -9.15
CA ARG A 89 -5.20 20.70 -7.82
C ARG A 89 -4.31 21.93 -7.60
N ALA A 90 -3.54 22.35 -8.61
CA ALA A 90 -2.61 23.47 -8.54
C ALA A 90 -1.60 23.39 -7.38
N VAL A 91 -1.16 22.18 -7.00
CA VAL A 91 -0.14 21.97 -5.98
C VAL A 91 1.23 22.04 -6.62
N SER A 92 2.08 23.00 -6.18
CA SER A 92 3.36 23.34 -6.81
C SER A 92 4.59 22.89 -6.01
N ASN A 93 4.43 22.58 -4.73
CA ASN A 93 5.51 22.13 -3.83
C ASN A 93 5.67 20.60 -3.83
N ILE A 94 5.46 19.97 -4.97
CA ILE A 94 5.50 18.53 -5.15
C ILE A 94 6.24 18.17 -6.45
N ARG A 95 6.97 17.05 -6.44
CA ARG A 95 7.50 16.42 -7.64
C ARG A 95 7.38 14.91 -7.54
N PHE A 96 7.40 14.24 -8.70
CA PHE A 96 7.27 12.79 -8.81
C PHE A 96 8.46 12.21 -9.56
N GLU A 97 9.08 11.18 -9.00
CA GLU A 97 10.27 10.52 -9.52
C GLU A 97 10.06 9.01 -9.62
N GLN A 98 10.58 8.42 -10.68
CA GLN A 98 10.58 6.96 -10.83
C GLN A 98 11.75 6.37 -10.06
N GLY A 99 11.51 5.33 -9.25
CA GLY A 99 12.57 4.66 -8.51
C GLY A 99 12.07 3.50 -7.68
N SER A 100 13.04 2.72 -7.17
CA SER A 100 12.79 1.60 -6.28
C SER A 100 13.05 1.99 -4.83
N VAL A 101 12.24 1.45 -3.90
CA VAL A 101 12.46 1.62 -2.46
C VAL A 101 13.74 0.92 -1.97
N TYR A 102 14.31 0.02 -2.77
CA TYR A 102 15.57 -0.66 -2.47
C TYR A 102 16.83 0.13 -2.79
N GLU A 103 16.68 1.19 -3.60
CA GLU A 103 17.77 2.07 -4.01
C GLU A 103 17.19 3.45 -4.29
N LEU A 104 16.98 4.21 -3.22
CA LEU A 104 16.37 5.54 -3.30
C LEU A 104 17.35 6.54 -3.97
N PRO A 105 16.96 7.23 -5.07
CA PRO A 105 17.85 8.09 -5.85
C PRO A 105 18.11 9.43 -5.17
N PHE A 106 18.23 9.44 -3.84
CA PHE A 106 18.43 10.63 -3.04
C PHE A 106 19.68 10.52 -2.16
N PRO A 107 20.39 11.62 -1.91
CA PRO A 107 21.45 11.65 -0.91
C PRO A 107 20.93 11.27 0.49
N GLY A 108 21.83 10.80 1.35
CA GLY A 108 21.52 10.63 2.76
C GLY A 108 21.10 11.94 3.43
N ALA A 109 20.31 11.87 4.50
CA ALA A 109 19.87 13.02 5.28
C ALA A 109 19.18 14.13 4.46
N THR A 110 18.29 13.74 3.53
CA THR A 110 17.57 14.67 2.64
C THR A 110 16.21 15.06 3.19
N PHE A 111 15.47 14.12 3.80
CA PHE A 111 14.08 14.30 4.20
C PHE A 111 13.91 14.36 5.71
N ASP A 112 12.91 15.11 6.16
CA ASP A 112 12.48 15.14 7.56
C ASP A 112 11.56 13.96 7.88
N VAL A 113 10.73 13.57 6.89
CA VAL A 113 9.78 12.46 7.01
C VAL A 113 9.83 11.60 5.75
N ALA A 114 9.73 10.28 5.92
CA ALA A 114 9.48 9.35 4.83
C ALA A 114 8.25 8.50 5.16
N VAL A 115 7.36 8.36 4.19
CA VAL A 115 6.11 7.60 4.29
C VAL A 115 6.21 6.37 3.40
N ALA A 116 5.70 5.23 3.87
CA ALA A 116 5.41 4.05 3.05
C ALA A 116 4.03 3.51 3.44
N HIS A 117 3.04 3.73 2.57
CA HIS A 117 1.65 3.36 2.79
C HIS A 117 1.26 2.25 1.82
N PHE A 118 1.07 1.03 2.33
CA PHE A 118 0.80 -0.19 1.55
C PHE A 118 1.89 -0.49 0.52
N VAL A 119 3.14 -0.45 0.97
CA VAL A 119 4.32 -0.67 0.12
C VAL A 119 5.10 -1.89 0.57
N LEU A 120 5.40 -1.99 1.87
CA LEU A 120 6.30 -3.02 2.36
C LEU A 120 5.66 -4.41 2.33
N GLU A 121 4.34 -4.48 2.24
CA GLU A 121 3.60 -5.72 1.98
C GLU A 121 3.88 -6.34 0.60
N HIS A 122 4.40 -5.55 -0.35
CA HIS A 122 4.67 -5.97 -1.72
C HIS A 122 6.14 -6.27 -2.00
N VAL A 123 7.02 -5.97 -1.06
CA VAL A 123 8.47 -6.13 -1.24
C VAL A 123 8.98 -7.43 -0.63
N SER A 124 9.95 -8.04 -1.26
CA SER A 124 10.56 -9.31 -0.81
C SER A 124 11.57 -9.13 0.31
N ASP A 125 12.17 -7.93 0.43
CA ASP A 125 13.14 -7.57 1.48
C ASP A 125 12.76 -6.23 2.15
N PRO A 126 11.76 -6.22 3.03
CA PRO A 126 11.34 -5.02 3.75
C PRO A 126 12.44 -4.38 4.60
N LEU A 127 13.37 -5.19 5.11
CA LEU A 127 14.49 -4.68 5.91
C LEU A 127 15.43 -3.83 5.07
N ARG A 128 15.76 -4.26 3.85
CA ARG A 128 16.56 -3.47 2.90
C ARG A 128 15.86 -2.16 2.54
N ALA A 129 14.56 -2.22 2.25
CA ALA A 129 13.77 -1.01 1.95
C ALA A 129 13.79 -0.02 3.14
N LEU A 130 13.60 -0.50 4.37
CA LEU A 130 13.64 0.34 5.57
C LEU A 130 15.03 0.93 5.86
N ARG A 131 16.12 0.20 5.54
CA ARG A 131 17.48 0.76 5.63
C ARG A 131 17.72 1.90 4.65
N GLU A 132 17.19 1.81 3.43
CA GLU A 132 17.23 2.88 2.45
C GLU A 132 16.37 4.08 2.88
N ILE A 133 15.15 3.84 3.39
CA ILE A 133 14.31 4.89 3.97
C ILE A 133 15.05 5.60 5.11
N ARG A 134 15.67 4.84 6.02
CA ARG A 134 16.47 5.41 7.11
C ARG A 134 17.66 6.22 6.60
N ARG A 135 18.35 5.77 5.56
CA ARG A 135 19.51 6.45 4.98
C ARG A 135 19.17 7.85 4.48
N VAL A 136 18.01 8.01 3.85
CA VAL A 136 17.59 9.31 3.28
C VAL A 136 16.98 10.26 4.30
N LEU A 137 16.65 9.78 5.49
CA LEU A 137 16.14 10.58 6.59
C LEU A 137 17.27 11.34 7.30
N ARG A 138 17.00 12.57 7.67
CA ARG A 138 17.89 13.41 8.50
C ARG A 138 18.05 12.85 9.90
N PRO A 139 19.10 13.22 10.64
CA PRO A 139 19.13 12.99 12.08
C PRO A 139 17.87 13.56 12.76
N GLY A 140 17.21 12.74 13.59
CA GLY A 140 15.91 13.05 14.17
C GLY A 140 14.71 12.89 13.23
N GLY A 141 14.93 12.49 11.99
CA GLY A 141 13.87 12.28 10.99
C GLY A 141 12.99 11.07 11.30
N LEU A 142 11.82 11.02 10.69
CA LEU A 142 10.73 10.10 10.99
C LEU A 142 10.32 9.26 9.79
N ALA A 143 10.31 7.93 9.94
CA ALA A 143 9.63 7.02 9.03
C ALA A 143 8.21 6.72 9.54
N ALA A 144 7.22 6.76 8.65
CA ALA A 144 5.82 6.43 8.92
C ALA A 144 5.34 5.34 7.97
N ILE A 145 4.99 4.19 8.52
CA ILE A 145 4.62 2.99 7.76
C ILE A 145 3.18 2.60 8.11
N LYS A 146 2.39 2.22 7.11
CA LYS A 146 1.07 1.59 7.29
C LYS A 146 0.95 0.42 6.32
N ASP A 147 0.75 -0.79 6.85
CA ASP A 147 0.54 -2.01 6.06
C ASP A 147 -0.58 -2.89 6.63
N PRO A 148 -1.28 -3.68 5.80
CA PRO A 148 -2.36 -4.54 6.23
C PRO A 148 -1.83 -5.81 6.92
N TYR A 149 -2.63 -6.30 7.87
CA TYR A 149 -2.44 -7.61 8.48
C TYR A 149 -3.52 -8.58 7.99
N TYR A 150 -3.26 -9.26 6.90
CA TYR A 150 -4.21 -10.12 6.20
C TYR A 150 -4.83 -11.24 7.03
N PRO A 151 -4.12 -11.92 7.96
CA PRO A 151 -4.73 -12.98 8.77
C PRO A 151 -5.90 -12.55 9.66
N ALA A 152 -6.03 -11.25 9.93
CA ALA A 152 -7.15 -10.70 10.72
C ALA A 152 -8.29 -10.15 9.85
N PHE A 153 -8.23 -10.24 8.52
CA PHE A 153 -9.34 -9.84 7.66
C PHE A 153 -10.54 -10.75 7.92
N THR A 154 -11.66 -10.13 8.23
CA THR A 154 -12.88 -10.86 8.64
C THR A 154 -14.08 -10.36 7.87
N PHE A 155 -14.87 -11.31 7.35
CA PHE A 155 -16.13 -11.02 6.66
C PHE A 155 -17.22 -11.97 7.14
N ARG A 156 -18.45 -11.45 7.29
CA ARG A 156 -19.64 -12.22 7.65
C ARG A 156 -20.84 -11.76 6.82
N PRO A 157 -21.69 -12.68 6.33
CA PRO A 157 -21.47 -14.11 6.39
C PRO A 157 -20.26 -14.52 5.55
N GLU A 158 -19.56 -15.56 5.98
CA GLU A 158 -18.50 -16.17 5.20
C GLU A 158 -19.14 -17.02 4.10
N THR A 159 -18.98 -16.63 2.84
CA THR A 159 -19.38 -17.46 1.70
C THR A 159 -18.20 -18.29 1.21
N THR A 160 -18.50 -19.32 0.42
CA THR A 160 -17.47 -20.16 -0.19
C THR A 160 -16.55 -19.33 -1.08
N GLU A 161 -17.12 -18.39 -1.84
CA GLU A 161 -16.40 -17.52 -2.78
C GLU A 161 -15.48 -16.53 -2.05
N LEU A 162 -15.95 -15.91 -0.96
CA LEU A 162 -15.15 -14.99 -0.15
C LEU A 162 -13.95 -15.70 0.50
N ARG A 163 -14.19 -16.87 1.08
CA ARG A 163 -13.12 -17.67 1.66
C ARG A 163 -12.09 -18.07 0.61
N ARG A 164 -12.58 -18.59 -0.52
CA ARG A 164 -11.73 -19.04 -1.62
C ARG A 164 -10.91 -17.91 -2.23
N PHE A 165 -11.51 -16.75 -2.41
CA PHE A 165 -10.82 -15.53 -2.82
C PHE A 165 -9.67 -15.18 -1.86
N GLY A 166 -9.93 -15.18 -0.55
CA GLY A 166 -8.90 -14.90 0.47
C GLY A 166 -7.72 -15.88 0.41
N GLU A 167 -8.01 -17.19 0.23
CA GLU A 167 -7.01 -18.23 0.06
C GLU A 167 -6.12 -17.97 -1.17
N LEU A 168 -6.74 -17.75 -2.34
CA LEU A 168 -6.03 -17.49 -3.59
C LEU A 168 -5.21 -16.20 -3.53
N ALA A 169 -5.77 -15.14 -2.97
CA ALA A 169 -5.05 -13.87 -2.79
C ALA A 169 -3.82 -14.03 -1.89
N GLY A 170 -3.92 -14.81 -0.81
CA GLY A 170 -2.79 -15.16 0.04
C GLY A 170 -1.74 -16.00 -0.70
N MET A 171 -2.16 -16.97 -1.52
CA MET A 171 -1.23 -17.79 -2.33
C MET A 171 -0.46 -16.93 -3.34
N VAL A 172 -1.14 -16.02 -4.04
CA VAL A 172 -0.50 -15.11 -5.01
C VAL A 172 0.50 -14.18 -4.31
N ARG A 173 0.14 -13.59 -3.16
CA ARG A 173 1.08 -12.75 -2.40
C ARG A 173 2.35 -13.50 -2.02
N ARG A 174 2.22 -14.69 -1.43
CA ARG A 174 3.39 -15.52 -1.07
C ARG A 174 4.22 -15.96 -2.27
N HIS A 175 3.57 -16.27 -3.40
CA HIS A 175 4.25 -16.59 -4.65
C HIS A 175 5.10 -15.41 -5.17
N ASN A 176 4.59 -14.20 -5.01
CA ASN A 176 5.30 -12.96 -5.37
C ASN A 176 6.34 -12.52 -4.33
N GLY A 177 6.62 -13.34 -3.31
CA GLY A 177 7.61 -13.04 -2.28
C GLY A 177 7.12 -12.13 -1.14
N ALA A 178 5.85 -11.74 -1.16
CA ALA A 178 5.25 -10.93 -0.10
C ALA A 178 4.90 -11.76 1.16
N SER A 179 4.81 -11.10 2.31
CA SER A 179 4.46 -11.73 3.58
C SER A 179 3.09 -11.29 4.08
N ASP A 180 2.19 -12.25 4.30
CA ASP A 180 0.87 -11.99 4.89
C ASP A 180 0.93 -11.51 6.35
N THR A 181 2.05 -11.78 7.04
CA THR A 181 2.22 -11.52 8.48
C THR A 181 3.25 -10.44 8.79
N TYR A 182 3.82 -9.82 7.78
CA TYR A 182 4.87 -8.83 7.95
C TYR A 182 4.47 -7.67 8.86
N ALA A 183 3.26 -7.15 8.72
CA ALA A 183 2.82 -5.93 9.39
C ALA A 183 2.94 -6.00 10.93
N VAL A 184 2.67 -7.14 11.57
CA VAL A 184 2.81 -7.27 13.03
C VAL A 184 4.26 -7.25 13.52
N ASN A 185 5.22 -7.41 12.61
CA ASN A 185 6.65 -7.35 12.90
C ASN A 185 7.26 -5.96 12.62
N LEU A 186 6.49 -4.99 12.13
CA LEU A 186 6.97 -3.65 11.73
C LEU A 186 7.87 -3.00 12.77
N ARG A 187 7.48 -3.06 14.06
CA ARG A 187 8.30 -2.49 15.14
C ARG A 187 9.67 -3.16 15.24
N ALA A 188 9.72 -4.48 15.16
CA ALA A 188 10.97 -5.25 15.25
C ALA A 188 11.87 -4.96 14.04
N VAL A 189 11.30 -4.93 12.83
CA VAL A 189 12.04 -4.69 11.60
C VAL A 189 12.56 -3.24 11.53
N LEU A 190 11.81 -2.25 12.05
CA LEU A 190 12.30 -0.88 12.20
C LEU A 190 13.52 -0.81 13.12
N LEU A 191 13.50 -1.49 14.27
CA LEU A 191 14.65 -1.56 15.17
C LEU A 191 15.85 -2.24 14.50
N GLU A 192 15.63 -3.32 13.76
CA GLU A 192 16.69 -4.02 13.00
C GLU A 192 17.24 -3.16 11.85
N ALA A 193 16.42 -2.30 11.25
CA ALA A 193 16.84 -1.32 10.27
C ALA A 193 17.66 -0.16 10.88
N GLY A 194 17.72 -0.08 12.22
CA GLY A 194 18.53 0.89 12.96
C GLY A 194 17.79 2.16 13.37
N PHE A 195 16.45 2.17 13.39
CA PHE A 195 15.68 3.23 14.03
C PHE A 195 15.80 3.09 15.55
N GLU A 196 16.07 4.20 16.26
CA GLU A 196 16.34 4.16 17.71
C GLU A 196 15.07 4.11 18.55
N ARG A 197 14.05 4.85 18.15
CA ARG A 197 12.74 4.86 18.78
C ARG A 197 11.70 4.36 17.81
N THR A 198 10.80 3.49 18.27
CA THR A 198 9.72 2.97 17.45
C THR A 198 8.41 2.95 18.22
N GLU A 199 7.34 3.32 17.56
CA GLU A 199 5.96 3.20 18.04
C GLU A 199 5.18 2.38 17.03
N ALA A 200 4.27 1.52 17.47
CA ALA A 200 3.39 0.77 16.58
C ALA A 200 2.02 0.59 17.21
N GLN A 201 0.99 0.63 16.40
CA GLN A 201 -0.39 0.39 16.80
C GLN A 201 -1.15 -0.35 15.71
N ALA A 202 -2.16 -1.11 16.10
CA ALA A 202 -3.11 -1.72 15.19
C ALA A 202 -4.39 -0.88 15.16
N GLY A 203 -4.94 -0.75 13.96
CA GLY A 203 -6.25 -0.17 13.71
C GLY A 203 -7.07 -1.08 12.80
N PHE A 204 -8.33 -0.74 12.60
CA PHE A 204 -9.18 -1.46 11.67
C PHE A 204 -9.99 -0.48 10.82
N GLU A 205 -10.36 -0.92 9.63
CA GLU A 205 -11.28 -0.22 8.74
C GLU A 205 -12.41 -1.16 8.34
N ASN A 206 -13.64 -0.65 8.33
CA ASN A 206 -14.78 -1.42 7.85
C ASN A 206 -14.76 -1.46 6.31
N LEU A 207 -14.88 -2.66 5.76
CA LEU A 207 -15.03 -2.89 4.31
C LEU A 207 -16.47 -3.19 3.90
N ALA A 208 -17.33 -3.42 4.87
CA ALA A 208 -18.76 -3.63 4.70
C ALA A 208 -19.48 -3.23 6.00
N GLY A 209 -20.77 -2.93 5.92
CA GLY A 209 -21.59 -2.55 7.08
C GLY A 209 -22.10 -1.10 7.02
N ASN A 210 -21.74 -0.35 5.99
CA ASN A 210 -22.34 0.94 5.62
C ASN A 210 -22.37 1.08 4.09
N ASP A 211 -23.08 2.07 3.58
CA ASP A 211 -23.32 2.23 2.13
C ASP A 211 -22.03 2.38 1.30
N GLU A 212 -21.01 2.98 1.83
CA GLU A 212 -19.73 3.16 1.15
C GLU A 212 -18.85 1.91 1.26
N ALA A 213 -18.65 1.40 2.47
CA ALA A 213 -17.85 0.22 2.72
C ALA A 213 -18.45 -1.05 2.09
N ALA A 214 -19.79 -1.17 2.05
CA ALA A 214 -20.47 -2.29 1.41
C ALA A 214 -20.15 -2.48 -0.08
N ARG A 215 -19.62 -1.45 -0.73
CA ARG A 215 -19.21 -1.51 -2.15
C ARG A 215 -17.75 -1.91 -2.35
N VAL A 216 -16.91 -1.71 -1.34
CA VAL A 216 -15.46 -1.92 -1.47
C VAL A 216 -15.13 -3.40 -1.63
N LEU A 217 -15.62 -4.26 -0.74
CA LEU A 217 -15.31 -5.68 -0.79
C LEU A 217 -15.81 -6.39 -2.07
N PRO A 218 -17.07 -6.22 -2.50
CA PRO A 218 -17.53 -6.80 -3.77
C PRO A 218 -16.75 -6.29 -4.97
N MET A 219 -16.40 -5.00 -5.00
CA MET A 219 -15.60 -4.41 -6.05
C MET A 219 -14.18 -5.02 -6.09
N MET A 220 -13.52 -5.14 -4.93
CA MET A 220 -12.20 -5.77 -4.83
C MET A 220 -12.25 -7.21 -5.31
N LEU A 221 -13.21 -8.00 -4.83
CA LEU A 221 -13.39 -9.40 -5.22
C LEU A 221 -13.56 -9.54 -6.73
N GLN A 222 -14.47 -8.76 -7.32
CA GLN A 222 -14.75 -8.83 -8.76
C GLN A 222 -13.56 -8.43 -9.61
N ASN A 223 -12.90 -7.34 -9.27
CA ASN A 223 -11.86 -6.78 -10.09
C ASN A 223 -10.52 -7.51 -9.92
N GLN A 224 -10.14 -7.88 -8.69
CA GLN A 224 -8.88 -8.58 -8.45
C GLN A 224 -8.85 -9.96 -9.09
N VAL A 225 -9.97 -10.72 -9.06
CA VAL A 225 -10.02 -12.03 -9.74
C VAL A 225 -10.00 -11.91 -11.28
N ARG A 226 -10.34 -10.74 -11.82
CA ARG A 226 -10.28 -10.45 -13.25
C ARG A 226 -8.95 -9.86 -13.69
N GLU A 227 -8.15 -9.41 -12.74
CA GLU A 227 -6.84 -8.84 -13.03
C GLU A 227 -5.96 -9.87 -13.76
N PRO A 228 -5.41 -9.54 -14.94
CA PRO A 228 -4.65 -10.49 -15.75
C PRO A 228 -3.51 -11.16 -14.99
N ALA A 229 -2.71 -10.39 -14.27
CA ALA A 229 -1.56 -10.92 -13.52
C ALA A 229 -1.99 -11.89 -12.40
N PHE A 230 -3.11 -11.62 -11.73
CA PHE A 230 -3.67 -12.52 -10.73
C PHE A 230 -4.17 -13.82 -11.36
N ARG A 231 -4.99 -13.71 -12.43
CA ARG A 231 -5.55 -14.87 -13.14
C ARG A 231 -4.46 -15.77 -13.72
N GLU A 232 -3.52 -15.19 -14.46
CA GLU A 232 -2.39 -15.92 -15.03
C GLU A 232 -1.63 -16.70 -13.96
N THR A 233 -1.26 -16.05 -12.85
CA THR A 233 -0.55 -16.73 -11.76
C THR A 233 -1.36 -17.90 -11.19
N VAL A 234 -2.64 -17.69 -10.89
CA VAL A 234 -3.50 -18.73 -10.30
C VAL A 234 -3.67 -19.92 -11.24
N LEU A 235 -3.87 -19.68 -12.53
CA LEU A 235 -4.08 -20.72 -13.53
C LEU A 235 -2.78 -21.47 -13.87
N GLU A 236 -1.66 -20.77 -14.06
CA GLU A 236 -0.35 -21.37 -14.31
C GLU A 236 0.11 -22.27 -13.16
N GLN A 237 -0.18 -21.88 -11.92
CA GLN A 237 0.14 -22.68 -10.74
C GLN A 237 -0.89 -23.82 -10.48
N GLY A 238 -1.98 -23.87 -11.24
CA GLY A 238 -3.03 -24.87 -11.08
C GLY A 238 -3.79 -24.76 -9.75
N TRP A 239 -3.84 -23.57 -9.15
CA TRP A 239 -4.53 -23.35 -7.87
C TRP A 239 -6.04 -23.24 -8.00
N ALA A 240 -6.54 -22.81 -9.14
CA ALA A 240 -7.96 -22.80 -9.48
C ALA A 240 -8.16 -22.96 -10.99
N THR A 241 -9.40 -23.18 -11.40
CA THR A 241 -9.82 -23.21 -12.80
C THR A 241 -10.43 -21.88 -13.21
N GLU A 242 -10.52 -21.61 -14.53
CA GLU A 242 -11.24 -20.45 -15.09
C GLU A 242 -12.66 -20.38 -14.54
N ALA A 243 -13.38 -21.49 -14.53
CA ALA A 243 -14.76 -21.56 -14.06
C ALA A 243 -14.89 -21.19 -12.57
N GLU A 244 -13.91 -21.56 -11.76
CA GLU A 244 -13.88 -21.20 -10.33
C GLU A 244 -13.62 -19.69 -10.14
N LEU A 245 -12.68 -19.10 -10.87
CA LEU A 245 -12.41 -17.67 -10.85
C LEU A 245 -13.63 -16.86 -11.32
N ASP A 246 -14.31 -17.33 -12.36
CA ASP A 246 -15.51 -16.68 -12.88
C ASP A 246 -16.68 -16.78 -11.86
N ALA A 247 -16.82 -17.90 -11.16
CA ALA A 247 -17.80 -18.04 -10.10
C ALA A 247 -17.55 -17.09 -8.92
N ILE A 248 -16.27 -16.93 -8.51
CA ILE A 248 -15.88 -15.94 -7.49
C ILE A 248 -16.24 -14.53 -7.95
N ALA A 249 -15.90 -14.15 -9.18
CA ALA A 249 -16.23 -12.82 -9.71
C ALA A 249 -17.74 -12.59 -9.83
N ALA A 250 -18.51 -13.62 -10.17
CA ALA A 250 -19.98 -13.55 -10.30
C ALA A 250 -20.70 -13.40 -8.95
N ALA A 251 -20.10 -13.78 -7.84
CA ALA A 251 -20.67 -13.61 -6.51
C ALA A 251 -20.69 -12.14 -6.03
N ALA A 252 -19.84 -11.27 -6.59
CA ALA A 252 -19.69 -9.89 -6.15
C ALA A 252 -21.01 -9.07 -6.17
N PRO A 253 -21.86 -9.11 -7.21
CA PRO A 253 -23.11 -8.36 -7.23
C PRO A 253 -24.13 -8.82 -6.18
N GLU A 254 -24.11 -10.09 -5.82
CA GLU A 254 -24.97 -10.63 -4.77
C GLU A 254 -24.50 -10.19 -3.39
N LEU A 255 -23.19 -10.26 -3.14
CA LEU A 255 -22.58 -9.74 -1.92
C LEU A 255 -22.87 -8.24 -1.73
N ALA A 256 -22.84 -7.46 -2.81
CA ALA A 256 -23.13 -6.04 -2.76
C ALA A 256 -24.58 -5.70 -2.37
N ARG A 257 -25.52 -6.64 -2.54
CA ARG A 257 -26.93 -6.46 -2.18
C ARG A 257 -27.28 -6.95 -0.77
N ARG A 258 -26.34 -7.60 -0.11
CA ARG A 258 -26.59 -8.16 1.22
C ARG A 258 -26.61 -7.07 2.28
N GLU A 259 -27.71 -6.95 2.99
CA GLU A 259 -27.86 -6.04 4.12
C GLU A 259 -27.10 -6.52 5.38
N ASP A 260 -26.85 -7.83 5.48
CA ASP A 260 -26.16 -8.47 6.59
C ASP A 260 -24.65 -8.63 6.36
N LEU A 261 -24.11 -8.11 5.24
CA LEU A 261 -22.67 -8.13 4.97
C LEU A 261 -21.94 -7.20 5.93
N PHE A 262 -21.08 -7.78 6.73
CA PHE A 262 -20.18 -7.05 7.61
C PHE A 262 -18.75 -7.54 7.41
N GLY A 263 -17.80 -6.63 7.39
CA GLY A 263 -16.39 -6.98 7.25
C GLY A 263 -15.48 -5.85 7.68
N PHE A 264 -14.31 -6.24 8.15
CA PHE A 264 -13.24 -5.30 8.49
C PHE A 264 -11.88 -5.87 8.15
N VAL A 265 -10.94 -4.96 7.94
CA VAL A 265 -9.52 -5.26 7.76
C VAL A 265 -8.73 -4.63 8.90
N VAL A 266 -7.64 -5.29 9.28
CA VAL A 266 -6.71 -4.77 10.29
C VAL A 266 -5.48 -4.21 9.59
N PHE A 267 -5.07 -3.03 10.03
CA PHE A 267 -3.83 -2.39 9.60
C PHE A 267 -2.90 -2.19 10.79
N VAL A 268 -1.62 -2.28 10.53
CA VAL A 268 -0.59 -1.89 11.51
C VAL A 268 0.08 -0.62 11.01
N THR A 269 0.11 0.39 11.86
CA THR A 269 0.87 1.61 11.64
C THR A 269 2.10 1.61 12.54
N ALA A 270 3.22 2.09 12.03
CA ALA A 270 4.43 2.22 12.81
C ALA A 270 5.17 3.51 12.49
N LEU A 271 5.76 4.08 13.53
CA LEU A 271 6.65 5.23 13.47
C LEU A 271 8.05 4.81 13.91
N GLY A 272 9.08 5.25 13.17
CA GLY A 272 10.48 5.00 13.50
C GLY A 272 11.31 6.28 13.39
N TRP A 273 12.03 6.65 14.45
CA TRP A 273 12.88 7.84 14.47
C TRP A 273 14.35 7.48 14.29
N VAL A 274 15.02 8.23 13.44
CA VAL A 274 16.48 8.21 13.32
C VAL A 274 17.09 8.95 14.53
N ALA A 275 18.25 8.48 15.00
CA ALA A 275 19.06 9.20 16.02
C ALA A 275 19.23 10.69 15.67
N LYS A 276 19.34 11.53 16.70
CA LYS A 276 19.65 12.95 16.54
C LYS A 276 21.13 13.18 16.26
#